data_138b60b6bebfa85cfdba14d3cc779355
#
_entry.id   138b60b6bebfa85cfdba14d3cc779355
#
_cell.length_a   1.000
_cell.length_b   1.000
_cell.length_c   1.000
_cell.angle_alpha   90.00
_cell.angle_beta   90.00
_cell.angle_gamma   90.00
#
_symmetry.space_group_name_H-M   'P 1'
#
loop_
_entity.id
_entity.type
_entity.pdbx_description
1 polymer ?
#
loop_
_entity_poly.entity_id
_entity_poly.type
_entity_poly.pdbx_seq_one_letter_code
_entity_poly.pdbx_strand_id
1 'polypeptide(L)'
;MSIPQSAGGPIGSRDDLVRYAAEGSKPRAQWRIGTEHEKFVYDLKTHKPVSYDGAPGIRALLNGMRRFGWEPVMEGENIIGLTQNGA
;
A
#
# COMPACT_ATOMS: atom_id res chain seq x y z
N MET A 1 -4.56 1.93 1.68
CA MET A 1 -4.36 1.21 0.38
C MET A 1 -3.75 -0.15 0.68
N SER A 2 -4.36 -1.20 0.20
CA SER A 2 -3.82 -2.55 0.40
C SER A 2 -2.78 -2.85 -0.66
N ILE A 3 -1.59 -3.30 -0.24
CA ILE A 3 -0.58 -3.81 -1.17
C ILE A 3 -1.09 -5.14 -1.72
N PRO A 4 -1.07 -5.37 -3.04
CA PRO A 4 -1.48 -6.65 -3.61
C PRO A 4 -0.65 -7.79 -3.01
N GLN A 5 -1.31 -8.77 -2.42
CA GLN A 5 -0.67 -9.97 -1.90
C GLN A 5 -0.61 -11.02 -3.01
N SER A 6 0.58 -11.47 -3.33
CA SER A 6 0.78 -12.49 -4.37
C SER A 6 0.67 -13.92 -3.87
N ALA A 7 0.44 -14.12 -2.59
CA ALA A 7 0.49 -15.42 -1.96
C ALA A 7 -0.88 -15.87 -1.46
N GLY A 8 -1.38 -16.90 -2.04
CA GLY A 8 -2.54 -17.65 -1.60
C GLY A 8 -2.82 -18.73 -2.64
N GLY A 9 -2.70 -19.99 -2.25
CA GLY A 9 -3.18 -21.10 -3.06
C GLY A 9 -4.72 -21.07 -3.13
N PRO A 10 -5.32 -21.86 -4.02
CA PRO A 10 -6.77 -21.98 -4.09
C PRO A 10 -7.32 -22.52 -2.76
N ILE A 11 -8.46 -21.97 -2.34
CA ILE A 11 -9.18 -22.45 -1.17
C ILE A 11 -9.88 -23.77 -1.56
N GLY A 12 -9.54 -24.85 -0.90
CA GLY A 12 -10.06 -26.18 -1.17
C GLY A 12 -11.24 -26.59 -0.29
N SER A 13 -11.43 -25.95 0.85
CA SER A 13 -12.45 -26.32 1.83
C SER A 13 -12.90 -25.16 2.69
N ARG A 14 -14.04 -25.34 3.40
CA ARG A 14 -14.49 -24.40 4.42
C ARG A 14 -13.47 -24.26 5.55
N ASP A 15 -12.82 -25.36 5.93
CA ASP A 15 -11.84 -25.35 7.00
C ASP A 15 -10.59 -24.53 6.65
N ASP A 16 -10.23 -24.45 5.38
CA ASP A 16 -9.17 -23.56 4.90
C ASP A 16 -9.50 -22.08 5.15
N LEU A 17 -10.77 -21.69 4.94
CA LEU A 17 -11.23 -20.33 5.24
C LEU A 17 -11.18 -20.04 6.74
N VAL A 18 -11.66 -20.96 7.57
CA VAL A 18 -11.65 -20.82 9.02
C VAL A 18 -10.22 -20.70 9.55
N ARG A 19 -9.33 -21.57 9.07
CA ARG A 19 -7.92 -21.55 9.44
C ARG A 19 -7.25 -20.24 9.03
N TYR A 20 -7.46 -19.77 7.81
CA TYR A 20 -6.91 -18.51 7.32
C TYR A 20 -7.34 -17.31 8.21
N ALA A 21 -8.62 -17.24 8.54
CA ALA A 21 -9.12 -16.19 9.43
C ALA A 21 -8.56 -16.31 10.85
N ALA A 22 -8.43 -17.53 11.39
CA ALA A 22 -7.88 -17.78 12.73
C ALA A 22 -6.39 -17.44 12.81
N GLU A 23 -5.61 -17.76 11.77
CA GLU A 23 -4.18 -17.44 11.68
C GLU A 23 -3.89 -15.93 11.66
N GLY A 24 -4.86 -15.11 11.23
CA GLY A 24 -4.79 -13.67 11.31
C GLY A 24 -4.89 -13.11 12.74
N SER A 25 -5.36 -13.90 13.70
CA SER A 25 -5.43 -13.51 15.10
C SER A 25 -4.04 -13.46 15.72
N LYS A 26 -3.79 -12.39 16.49
CA LYS A 26 -2.52 -12.19 17.19
C LYS A 26 -2.75 -12.16 18.70
N PRO A 27 -1.81 -12.69 19.50
CA PRO A 27 -1.83 -12.52 20.95
C PRO A 27 -1.89 -11.04 21.31
N ARG A 28 -2.56 -10.70 22.42
CA ARG A 28 -2.77 -9.31 22.87
C ARG A 28 -1.46 -8.51 22.94
N ALA A 29 -0.37 -9.13 23.35
CA ALA A 29 0.95 -8.51 23.42
C ALA A 29 1.49 -8.05 22.04
N GLN A 30 0.96 -8.62 20.96
CA GLN A 30 1.35 -8.29 19.58
C GLN A 30 0.36 -7.35 18.87
N TRP A 31 -0.68 -6.92 19.57
CA TRP A 31 -1.64 -6.00 18.98
C TRP A 31 -0.97 -4.67 18.67
N ARG A 32 -1.35 -4.11 17.54
CA ARG A 32 -0.95 -2.79 17.09
C ARG A 32 -2.18 -2.03 16.63
N ILE A 33 -2.14 -0.73 16.81
CA ILE A 33 -3.14 0.17 16.23
C ILE A 33 -2.62 0.57 14.85
N GLY A 34 -3.43 0.32 13.83
CA GLY A 34 -3.22 0.85 12.49
C GLY A 34 -3.88 2.23 12.37
N THR A 35 -3.21 3.13 11.67
CA THR A 35 -3.79 4.43 11.31
C THR A 35 -3.71 4.56 9.80
N GLU A 36 -4.83 4.83 9.17
CA GLU A 36 -4.90 5.11 7.74
C GLU A 36 -5.28 6.57 7.55
N HIS A 37 -4.55 7.23 6.65
CA HIS A 37 -4.83 8.59 6.23
C HIS A 37 -5.03 8.61 4.72
N GLU A 38 -6.21 8.98 4.29
CA GLU A 38 -6.50 9.18 2.88
C GLU A 38 -6.32 10.65 2.50
N LYS A 39 -5.57 10.90 1.43
CA LYS A 39 -5.29 12.24 0.93
C LYS A 39 -5.34 12.26 -0.59
N PHE A 40 -5.92 13.32 -1.12
CA PHE A 40 -5.91 13.58 -2.56
C PHE A 40 -4.83 14.61 -2.89
N VAL A 41 -4.03 14.32 -3.92
CA VAL A 41 -3.03 15.25 -4.45
C VAL A 41 -3.66 16.04 -5.58
N TYR A 42 -3.61 17.38 -5.48
CA TYR A 42 -4.16 18.27 -6.48
C TYR A 42 -3.22 19.43 -6.78
N ASP A 43 -3.36 19.98 -7.97
CA ASP A 43 -2.61 21.18 -8.38
C ASP A 43 -3.18 22.41 -7.68
N LEU A 44 -2.30 23.20 -7.04
CA LEU A 44 -2.70 24.38 -6.26
C LEU A 44 -3.29 25.53 -7.10
N LYS A 45 -2.95 25.60 -8.40
CA LYS A 45 -3.43 26.65 -9.29
C LYS A 45 -4.78 26.32 -9.90
N THR A 46 -4.94 25.06 -10.30
CA THR A 46 -6.13 24.62 -11.03
C THR A 46 -7.15 23.94 -10.14
N HIS A 47 -6.75 23.50 -8.93
CA HIS A 47 -7.53 22.69 -8.00
C HIS A 47 -8.02 21.36 -8.60
N LYS A 48 -7.34 20.88 -9.63
CA LYS A 48 -7.62 19.59 -10.26
C LYS A 48 -6.68 18.51 -9.74
N PRO A 49 -7.14 17.25 -9.67
CA PRO A 49 -6.27 16.13 -9.33
C PRO A 49 -5.07 16.07 -10.29
N VAL A 50 -3.90 15.72 -9.76
CA VAL A 50 -2.72 15.49 -10.60
C VAL A 50 -2.83 14.11 -11.27
N SER A 51 -2.27 14.00 -12.48
CA SER A 51 -2.17 12.72 -13.17
C SER A 51 -1.12 11.80 -12.54
N TYR A 52 -1.11 10.54 -12.94
CA TYR A 52 -0.05 9.62 -12.53
C TYR A 52 1.31 10.02 -13.11
N ASP A 53 1.37 10.28 -14.42
CA ASP A 53 2.58 10.74 -15.11
C ASP A 53 2.65 12.27 -15.19
N GLY A 54 3.85 12.76 -15.42
CA GLY A 54 4.12 14.19 -15.56
C GLY A 54 4.80 14.79 -14.34
N ALA A 55 5.01 16.11 -14.40
CA ALA A 55 5.56 16.91 -13.33
C ALA A 55 4.72 18.20 -13.17
N PRO A 56 3.82 18.28 -12.18
CA PRO A 56 3.61 17.36 -11.06
C PRO A 56 2.82 16.09 -11.44
N GLY A 57 3.09 14.99 -10.74
CA GLY A 57 2.41 13.71 -10.93
C GLY A 57 2.66 12.75 -9.79
N ILE A 58 1.83 11.71 -9.67
CA ILE A 58 1.93 10.73 -8.59
C ILE A 58 3.24 9.93 -8.68
N ARG A 59 3.63 9.50 -9.89
CA ARG A 59 4.92 8.81 -10.11
C ARG A 59 6.10 9.66 -9.61
N ALA A 60 6.11 10.94 -9.95
CA ALA A 60 7.17 11.87 -9.51
C ALA A 60 7.18 12.06 -7.99
N LEU A 61 6.00 12.17 -7.37
CA LEU A 61 5.85 12.27 -5.92
C LEU A 61 6.43 11.04 -5.22
N LEU A 62 6.00 9.84 -5.60
CA LEU A 62 6.45 8.59 -5.00
C LEU A 62 7.96 8.39 -5.18
N ASN A 63 8.50 8.64 -6.37
CA ASN A 63 9.93 8.57 -6.61
C ASN A 63 10.71 9.60 -5.79
N GLY A 64 10.18 10.80 -5.61
CA GLY A 64 10.78 11.84 -4.78
C GLY A 64 10.87 11.47 -3.30
N MET A 65 9.93 10.69 -2.79
CA MET A 65 9.91 10.23 -1.41
C MET A 65 11.01 9.20 -1.11
N ARG A 66 11.54 8.51 -2.10
CA ARG A 66 12.62 7.51 -1.94
C ARG A 66 13.87 8.09 -1.28
N ARG A 67 14.15 9.37 -1.47
CA ARG A 67 15.29 10.07 -0.82
C ARG A 67 15.20 10.07 0.71
N PHE A 68 14.03 9.79 1.27
CA PHE A 68 13.82 9.70 2.72
C PHE A 68 13.89 8.26 3.24
N GLY A 69 14.40 7.31 2.44
CA GLY A 69 14.54 5.92 2.84
C GLY A 69 13.32 5.04 2.57
N TRP A 70 12.35 5.53 1.80
CA TRP A 70 11.22 4.72 1.38
C TRP A 70 11.59 3.82 0.21
N GLU A 71 11.16 2.57 0.29
CA GLU A 71 11.34 1.57 -0.77
C GLU A 71 10.10 1.51 -1.67
N PRO A 72 10.29 1.45 -3.00
CA PRO A 72 9.17 1.44 -3.93
C PRO A 72 8.44 0.10 -3.96
N VAL A 73 7.12 0.15 -3.97
CA VAL A 73 6.25 -0.97 -4.34
C VAL A 73 5.89 -0.81 -5.80
N MET A 74 6.21 -1.83 -6.61
CA MET A 74 6.07 -1.78 -8.07
C MET A 74 4.95 -2.69 -8.55
N GLU A 75 4.25 -2.25 -9.59
CA GLU A 75 3.38 -3.06 -10.42
C GLU A 75 3.86 -2.95 -11.87
N GLY A 76 4.55 -3.99 -12.37
CA GLY A 76 5.30 -3.88 -13.62
C GLY A 76 6.34 -2.76 -13.54
N GLU A 77 6.27 -1.80 -14.44
CA GLU A 77 7.14 -0.63 -14.48
C GLU A 77 6.61 0.57 -13.67
N ASN A 78 5.44 0.42 -13.06
CA ASN A 78 4.77 1.51 -12.35
C ASN A 78 5.02 1.42 -10.85
N ILE A 79 5.48 2.52 -10.26
CA ILE A 79 5.51 2.66 -8.82
C ILE A 79 4.09 2.96 -8.32
N ILE A 80 3.58 2.10 -7.44
CA ILE A 80 2.21 2.19 -6.93
C ILE A 80 2.14 2.49 -5.43
N GLY A 81 3.26 2.44 -4.75
CA GLY A 81 3.33 2.70 -3.33
C GLY A 81 4.76 2.74 -2.82
N LEU A 82 4.86 2.93 -1.53
CA LEU A 82 6.12 2.98 -0.81
C LEU A 82 5.98 2.18 0.48
N THR A 83 7.06 1.56 0.92
CA THR A 83 7.13 0.88 2.21
C THR A 83 8.39 1.29 2.97
N GLN A 84 8.31 1.32 4.29
CA GLN A 84 9.44 1.59 5.16
C GLN A 84 9.23 0.88 6.50
N ASN A 85 10.21 0.06 6.92
CA ASN A 85 10.17 -0.65 8.19
C ASN A 85 8.91 -1.52 8.40
N GLY A 86 8.35 -2.06 7.32
CA GLY A 86 7.16 -2.91 7.37
C GLY A 86 5.82 -2.16 7.43
N ALA A 87 5.84 -0.87 7.13
CA ALA A 87 4.64 -0.03 6.99
C ALA A 87 4.40 0.37 5.53
#